data_b186571eac6ff5b823754afc51c740ac
#
_entry.id   b186571eac6ff5b823754afc51c740ac
#
_cell.length_a   1.000
_cell.length_b   1.000
_cell.length_c   1.000
_cell.angle_alpha   90.00
_cell.angle_beta   90.00
_cell.angle_gamma   90.00
#
_symmetry.space_group_name_H-M   'P 1'
#
loop_
_entity.id
_entity.type
_entity.pdbx_description
1 polymer ?
#
loop_
_entity_poly.entity_id
_entity_poly.type
_entity_poly.pdbx_seq_one_letter_code
_entity_poly.pdbx_strand_id
1 'polypeptide(L)'
;RKWGGAAVFWQVDCSGRVHTGKIMLYDATTGKRVKHPQPHVCWVHTEMRQKDYNLRLCFFGEHLLPLYPDRKVFVVESEKTAAIASHFMPDVLWIATGGKNGCFNERTISALTGRDVVLIPDLGATQEWQARLPMLGKVCRSASVNDVLEAMATDEQRSQGLDIADFLLMEDTPQMILQKMIDRNPALQTLIDELDLQIVEEP
;
A
#
# COMPACT_ATOMS: atom_id res chain seq x y z
N ARG A 1 6.37 -23.63 7.95
CA ARG A 1 5.61 -22.54 7.28
C ARG A 1 4.13 -22.82 7.51
N LYS A 2 3.36 -21.85 8.06
CA LYS A 2 1.94 -22.06 8.34
C LYS A 2 1.14 -22.24 7.05
N TRP A 3 1.39 -21.38 6.06
CA TRP A 3 0.82 -21.49 4.72
C TRP A 3 1.93 -21.29 3.70
N GLY A 4 2.06 -22.21 2.75
CA GLY A 4 3.02 -22.08 1.66
C GLY A 4 2.71 -20.85 0.83
N GLY A 5 3.71 -20.00 0.57
CA GLY A 5 3.54 -18.77 -0.23
C GLY A 5 2.92 -17.57 0.50
N ALA A 6 2.61 -17.67 1.81
CA ALA A 6 2.10 -16.52 2.55
C ALA A 6 3.13 -15.40 2.66
N ALA A 7 2.67 -14.16 2.45
CA ALA A 7 3.46 -12.96 2.69
C ALA A 7 3.52 -12.61 4.18
N VAL A 8 4.64 -12.04 4.62
CA VAL A 8 4.79 -11.49 5.98
C VAL A 8 5.08 -10.00 5.86
N PHE A 9 4.15 -9.19 6.32
CA PHE A 9 4.31 -7.75 6.39
C PHE A 9 4.87 -7.37 7.77
N TRP A 10 6.17 -7.12 7.83
CA TRP A 10 6.85 -6.78 9.06
C TRP A 10 6.55 -5.35 9.49
N GLN A 11 6.24 -5.17 10.77
CA GLN A 11 6.12 -3.86 11.40
C GLN A 11 7.43 -3.52 12.09
N VAL A 12 8.17 -2.61 11.48
CA VAL A 12 9.48 -2.15 11.92
C VAL A 12 9.41 -0.65 12.16
N ASP A 13 9.73 -0.20 13.36
CA ASP A 13 9.66 1.22 13.73
C ASP A 13 10.84 2.05 13.18
N CYS A 14 10.77 3.38 13.35
CA CYS A 14 11.82 4.31 12.94
C CYS A 14 13.21 4.01 13.52
N SER A 15 13.28 3.25 14.62
CA SER A 15 14.54 2.83 15.25
C SER A 15 15.04 1.48 14.72
N GLY A 16 14.37 0.89 13.75
CA GLY A 16 14.69 -0.42 13.19
C GLY A 16 14.26 -1.61 14.06
N ARG A 17 13.46 -1.40 15.11
CA ARG A 17 12.98 -2.48 15.97
C ARG A 17 11.78 -3.17 15.32
N VAL A 18 11.83 -4.49 15.26
CA VAL A 18 10.73 -5.32 14.78
C VAL A 18 9.72 -5.53 15.90
N HIS A 19 8.49 -5.06 15.71
CA HIS A 19 7.41 -5.24 16.67
C HIS A 19 6.67 -6.57 16.44
N THR A 20 6.30 -6.87 15.21
CA THR A 20 5.64 -8.11 14.81
C THR A 20 5.61 -8.19 13.28
N GLY A 21 4.97 -9.21 12.74
CA GLY A 21 4.65 -9.35 11.32
C GLY A 21 3.21 -9.82 11.17
N LYS A 22 2.51 -9.30 10.18
CA LYS A 22 1.19 -9.75 9.78
C LYS A 22 1.35 -10.77 8.66
N ILE A 23 0.96 -12.01 8.90
CA ILE A 23 1.06 -13.10 7.94
C ILE A 23 -0.25 -13.19 7.18
N MET A 24 -0.20 -13.11 5.86
CA MET A 24 -1.39 -13.14 5.00
C MET A 24 -1.16 -14.01 3.78
N LEU A 25 -2.14 -14.85 3.45
CA LEU A 25 -2.12 -15.65 2.24
C LEU A 25 -2.95 -14.95 1.16
N TYR A 26 -2.34 -14.83 0.00
CA TYR A 26 -2.98 -14.33 -1.22
C TYR A 26 -3.06 -15.43 -2.26
N ASP A 27 -4.12 -15.43 -3.03
CA ASP A 27 -4.24 -16.23 -4.23
C ASP A 27 -3.28 -15.66 -5.29
N ALA A 28 -2.40 -16.51 -5.82
CA ALA A 28 -1.34 -16.10 -6.74
C ALA A 28 -1.87 -15.65 -8.11
N THR A 29 -3.07 -16.11 -8.49
CA THR A 29 -3.69 -15.77 -9.77
C THR A 29 -4.43 -14.44 -9.72
N THR A 30 -5.16 -14.22 -8.61
CA THR A 30 -6.05 -13.05 -8.48
C THR A 30 -5.46 -11.92 -7.65
N GLY A 31 -4.37 -12.16 -6.91
CA GLY A 31 -3.79 -11.20 -5.97
C GLY A 31 -4.70 -10.89 -4.77
N LYS A 32 -5.86 -11.55 -4.65
CA LYS A 32 -6.83 -11.32 -3.57
C LYS A 32 -6.52 -12.17 -2.34
N ARG A 33 -6.89 -11.66 -1.16
CA ARG A 33 -6.73 -12.42 0.10
C ARG A 33 -7.54 -13.70 0.06
N VAL A 34 -6.94 -14.81 0.47
CA VAL A 34 -7.64 -16.08 0.66
C VAL A 34 -8.52 -15.98 1.89
N LYS A 35 -9.85 -16.01 1.69
CA LYS A 35 -10.87 -15.85 2.75
C LYS A 35 -11.57 -17.17 3.11
N HIS A 36 -11.55 -18.15 2.23
CA HIS A 36 -12.27 -19.43 2.40
C HIS A 36 -11.27 -20.60 2.56
N PRO A 37 -11.61 -21.64 3.35
CA PRO A 37 -12.79 -21.79 4.21
C PRO A 37 -12.79 -20.85 5.42
N GLN A 38 -11.65 -20.23 5.72
CA GLN A 38 -11.49 -19.20 6.76
C GLN A 38 -10.42 -18.21 6.34
N PRO A 39 -10.43 -16.96 6.85
CA PRO A 39 -9.40 -15.98 6.53
C PRO A 39 -8.00 -16.47 6.93
N HIS A 40 -7.07 -16.44 5.98
CA HIS A 40 -5.68 -16.80 6.22
C HIS A 40 -4.88 -15.57 6.62
N VAL A 41 -5.13 -15.07 7.84
CA VAL A 41 -4.46 -13.94 8.47
C VAL A 41 -4.07 -14.31 9.89
N CYS A 42 -2.82 -14.09 10.26
CA CYS A 42 -2.37 -14.21 11.65
C CYS A 42 -1.15 -13.31 11.91
N TRP A 43 -0.72 -13.28 13.16
CA TRP A 43 0.44 -12.51 13.58
C TRP A 43 1.62 -13.41 13.93
N VAL A 44 2.85 -12.97 13.62
CA VAL A 44 4.08 -13.72 13.92
C VAL A 44 4.19 -14.03 15.40
N HIS A 45 3.96 -13.06 16.29
CA HIS A 45 4.03 -13.31 17.74
C HIS A 45 3.03 -14.36 18.22
N THR A 46 1.84 -14.43 17.61
CA THR A 46 0.84 -15.47 17.90
C THR A 46 1.32 -16.84 17.42
N GLU A 47 1.87 -16.92 16.20
CA GLU A 47 2.43 -18.18 15.67
C GLU A 47 3.61 -18.69 16.48
N MET A 48 4.43 -17.76 16.99
CA MET A 48 5.56 -18.08 17.86
C MET A 48 5.12 -18.42 19.30
N ARG A 49 3.81 -18.35 19.60
CA ARG A 49 3.22 -18.59 20.93
C ARG A 49 3.91 -17.79 22.03
N GLN A 50 4.30 -16.55 21.73
CA GLN A 50 4.91 -15.67 22.71
C GLN A 50 3.89 -15.31 23.79
N LYS A 51 4.15 -15.75 25.01
CA LYS A 51 3.34 -15.38 26.18
C LYS A 51 3.63 -13.94 26.58
N ASP A 52 2.61 -13.25 27.09
CA ASP A 52 2.71 -11.89 27.63
C ASP A 52 3.34 -10.87 26.65
N TYR A 53 3.09 -11.08 25.35
CA TYR A 53 3.64 -10.23 24.30
C TYR A 53 3.03 -8.83 24.36
N ASN A 54 3.85 -7.81 24.64
CA ASN A 54 3.43 -6.41 24.66
C ASN A 54 3.37 -5.88 23.22
N LEU A 55 2.23 -6.10 22.55
CA LEU A 55 2.03 -5.68 21.17
C LEU A 55 1.96 -4.15 21.08
N ARG A 56 2.96 -3.57 20.43
CA ARG A 56 3.01 -2.15 20.06
C ARG A 56 3.09 -2.03 18.55
N LEU A 57 1.95 -1.94 17.91
CA LEU A 57 1.88 -1.76 16.46
C LEU A 57 2.52 -0.42 16.06
N CYS A 58 3.18 -0.40 14.91
CA CYS A 58 3.66 0.78 14.19
C CYS A 58 3.17 0.73 12.74
N PHE A 59 3.39 1.77 11.95
CA PHE A 59 3.03 1.72 10.53
C PHE A 59 3.88 0.67 9.80
N PHE A 60 3.27 -0.04 8.88
CA PHE A 60 4.05 -0.77 7.89
C PHE A 60 4.82 0.25 7.03
N GLY A 61 6.12 0.04 6.85
CA GLY A 61 6.98 1.01 6.16
C GLY A 61 7.53 2.14 7.05
N GLU A 62 7.21 2.20 8.34
CA GLU A 62 7.64 3.28 9.26
C GLU A 62 9.17 3.43 9.31
N HIS A 63 9.92 2.33 9.24
CA HIS A 63 11.39 2.33 9.23
C HIS A 63 12.00 3.07 8.04
N LEU A 64 11.23 3.33 6.98
CA LEU A 64 11.68 4.09 5.81
C LEU A 64 11.62 5.60 6.05
N LEU A 65 10.82 6.08 7.02
CA LEU A 65 10.67 7.51 7.31
C LEU A 65 12.01 8.21 7.55
N PRO A 66 12.92 7.71 8.41
CA PRO A 66 14.21 8.36 8.63
C PRO A 66 15.18 8.26 7.43
N LEU A 67 14.98 7.30 6.53
CA LEU A 67 15.82 7.13 5.33
C LEU A 67 15.45 8.13 4.22
N TYR A 68 14.21 8.62 4.21
CA TYR A 68 13.68 9.54 3.21
C TYR A 68 12.99 10.74 3.89
N PRO A 69 13.76 11.63 4.58
CA PRO A 69 13.20 12.70 5.41
C PRO A 69 12.37 13.72 4.62
N ASP A 70 12.71 13.96 3.36
CA ASP A 70 12.10 15.01 2.54
C ASP A 70 10.93 14.50 1.68
N ARG A 71 10.75 13.17 1.56
CA ARG A 71 9.65 12.62 0.76
C ARG A 71 8.31 12.85 1.44
N LYS A 72 7.31 13.21 0.64
CA LYS A 72 5.92 13.23 1.07
C LYS A 72 5.48 11.83 1.47
N VAL A 73 4.69 11.72 2.52
CA VAL A 73 4.23 10.43 3.05
C VAL A 73 2.79 10.18 2.66
N PHE A 74 2.54 9.09 1.99
CA PHE A 74 1.20 8.61 1.63
C PHE A 74 0.82 7.45 2.55
N VAL A 75 -0.35 7.58 3.19
CA VAL A 75 -0.85 6.61 4.17
C VAL A 75 -2.05 5.90 3.59
N VAL A 76 -2.00 4.58 3.53
CA VAL A 76 -3.09 3.69 3.09
C VAL A 76 -3.50 2.73 4.20
N GLU A 77 -4.59 1.98 3.99
CA GLU A 77 -5.07 1.02 4.99
C GLU A 77 -4.23 -0.26 4.98
N SER A 78 -4.01 -0.84 3.82
CA SER A 78 -3.44 -2.17 3.65
C SER A 78 -1.93 -2.14 3.35
N GLU A 79 -1.18 -3.05 3.96
CA GLU A 79 0.24 -3.25 3.68
C GLU A 79 0.51 -3.66 2.23
N LYS A 80 -0.39 -4.48 1.64
CA LYS A 80 -0.32 -4.87 0.22
C LYS A 80 -0.44 -3.63 -0.66
N THR A 81 -1.39 -2.76 -0.36
CA THR A 81 -1.63 -1.52 -1.09
C THR A 81 -0.42 -0.61 -1.07
N ALA A 82 0.19 -0.41 0.11
CA ALA A 82 1.42 0.38 0.24
C ALA A 82 2.58 -0.20 -0.61
N ALA A 83 2.74 -1.54 -0.60
CA ALA A 83 3.80 -2.20 -1.35
C ALA A 83 3.59 -2.08 -2.87
N ILE A 84 2.36 -2.26 -3.36
CA ILE A 84 2.02 -2.11 -4.78
C ILE A 84 2.19 -0.65 -5.22
N ALA A 85 1.58 0.28 -4.49
CA ALA A 85 1.63 1.70 -4.84
C ALA A 85 3.06 2.26 -4.85
N SER A 86 3.95 1.76 -3.99
CA SER A 86 5.36 2.15 -3.99
C SER A 86 6.11 1.75 -5.26
N HIS A 87 5.64 0.73 -5.98
CA HIS A 87 6.20 0.34 -7.28
C HIS A 87 5.81 1.32 -8.38
N PHE A 88 4.54 1.74 -8.41
CA PHE A 88 4.02 2.67 -9.42
C PHE A 88 4.40 4.13 -9.16
N MET A 89 4.56 4.51 -7.90
CA MET A 89 4.85 5.88 -7.48
C MET A 89 6.03 5.90 -6.49
N PRO A 90 7.26 5.68 -6.98
CA PRO A 90 8.45 5.54 -6.12
C PRO A 90 8.92 6.85 -5.49
N ASP A 91 8.48 8.01 -5.99
CA ASP A 91 8.94 9.33 -5.53
C ASP A 91 8.32 9.76 -4.19
N VAL A 92 7.24 9.11 -3.77
CA VAL A 92 6.60 9.31 -2.48
C VAL A 92 6.83 8.12 -1.56
N LEU A 93 6.67 8.32 -0.27
CA LEU A 93 6.85 7.25 0.71
C LEU A 93 5.50 6.68 1.12
N TRP A 94 5.29 5.41 0.82
CA TRP A 94 4.07 4.69 1.14
C TRP A 94 4.20 3.95 2.47
N ILE A 95 3.24 4.19 3.37
CA ILE A 95 3.11 3.47 4.63
C ILE A 95 1.67 2.99 4.81
N ALA A 96 1.47 2.00 5.66
CA ALA A 96 0.12 1.49 5.92
C ALA A 96 -0.21 1.39 7.40
N THR A 97 -1.49 1.62 7.72
CA THR A 97 -2.02 1.49 9.08
C THR A 97 -2.18 0.04 9.52
N GLY A 98 -2.23 -0.89 8.58
CA GLY A 98 -2.42 -2.32 8.84
C GLY A 98 -3.88 -2.74 9.04
N GLY A 99 -4.83 -1.92 8.62
CA GLY A 99 -6.27 -2.15 8.65
C GLY A 99 -7.04 -0.93 9.13
N LYS A 100 -8.36 -0.95 8.96
CA LYS A 100 -9.26 0.17 9.27
C LYS A 100 -9.06 0.78 10.67
N ASN A 101 -8.90 -0.08 11.69
CA ASN A 101 -8.63 0.31 13.08
C ASN A 101 -7.18 0.01 13.50
N GLY A 102 -6.26 -0.05 12.55
CA GLY A 102 -4.89 -0.49 12.77
C GLY A 102 -4.10 0.37 13.76
N CYS A 103 -2.88 0.73 13.43
CA CYS A 103 -2.01 1.48 14.34
C CYS A 103 -2.27 2.99 14.37
N PHE A 104 -3.34 3.52 13.76
CA PHE A 104 -3.61 4.95 13.62
C PHE A 104 -4.13 5.57 14.93
N ASN A 105 -3.24 5.97 15.82
CA ASN A 105 -3.53 6.57 17.11
C ASN A 105 -2.46 7.61 17.49
N GLU A 106 -2.70 8.39 18.57
CA GLU A 106 -1.81 9.49 19.01
C GLU A 106 -0.35 9.06 19.22
N ARG A 107 -0.12 7.84 19.69
CA ARG A 107 1.26 7.33 19.89
C ARG A 107 1.96 7.07 18.56
N THR A 108 1.29 6.41 17.62
CA THR A 108 1.92 6.00 16.35
C THR A 108 2.10 7.16 15.39
N ILE A 109 1.17 8.14 15.39
CA ILE A 109 1.32 9.32 14.53
C ILE A 109 2.51 10.20 14.89
N SER A 110 3.11 10.04 16.08
CA SER A 110 4.33 10.76 16.41
C SER A 110 5.51 10.46 15.48
N ALA A 111 5.50 9.29 14.82
CA ALA A 111 6.46 8.95 13.77
C ALA A 111 6.35 9.87 12.53
N LEU A 112 5.21 10.55 12.36
CA LEU A 112 4.94 11.48 11.26
C LEU A 112 5.25 12.94 11.60
N THR A 113 5.91 13.20 12.74
CA THR A 113 6.22 14.56 13.17
C THR A 113 7.02 15.32 12.10
N GLY A 114 6.50 16.51 11.75
CA GLY A 114 7.13 17.40 10.77
C GLY A 114 7.05 16.94 9.31
N ARG A 115 6.30 15.87 8.99
CA ARG A 115 6.15 15.35 7.64
C ARG A 115 4.93 15.97 6.93
N ASP A 116 5.00 15.99 5.60
CA ASP A 116 3.84 16.24 4.76
C ASP A 116 3.14 14.91 4.50
N VAL A 117 1.89 14.81 4.96
CA VAL A 117 1.14 13.56 4.97
C VAL A 117 -0.11 13.68 4.10
N VAL A 118 -0.33 12.70 3.25
CA VAL A 118 -1.56 12.55 2.47
C VAL A 118 -2.19 11.20 2.82
N LEU A 119 -3.40 11.25 3.30
CA LEU A 119 -4.21 10.06 3.55
C LEU A 119 -4.91 9.64 2.26
N ILE A 120 -4.80 8.36 1.92
CA ILE A 120 -5.46 7.77 0.73
C ILE A 120 -6.37 6.64 1.23
N PRO A 121 -7.61 6.97 1.59
CA PRO A 121 -8.58 5.99 2.08
C PRO A 121 -9.04 5.05 0.97
N ASP A 122 -9.41 3.84 1.35
CA ASP A 122 -10.20 2.96 0.51
C ASP A 122 -11.57 3.60 0.22
N LEU A 123 -12.22 3.23 -0.88
CA LEU A 123 -13.53 3.76 -1.25
C LEU A 123 -14.55 3.56 -0.12
N GLY A 124 -15.28 4.63 0.19
CA GLY A 124 -16.24 4.70 1.29
C GLY A 124 -15.65 5.00 2.67
N ALA A 125 -14.32 5.13 2.80
CA ALA A 125 -13.68 5.46 4.08
C ALA A 125 -13.28 6.94 4.21
N THR A 126 -13.51 7.76 3.20
CA THR A 126 -13.04 9.16 3.12
C THR A 126 -13.46 10.00 4.32
N GLN A 127 -14.72 9.96 4.73
CA GLN A 127 -15.22 10.75 5.87
C GLN A 127 -14.57 10.33 7.19
N GLU A 128 -14.38 9.04 7.40
CA GLU A 128 -13.73 8.53 8.60
C GLU A 128 -12.27 8.99 8.67
N TRP A 129 -11.58 9.00 7.54
CA TRP A 129 -10.19 9.44 7.46
C TRP A 129 -10.06 10.97 7.56
N GLN A 130 -11.00 11.74 7.04
CA GLN A 130 -11.08 13.19 7.26
C GLN A 130 -11.21 13.55 8.74
N ALA A 131 -11.98 12.77 9.50
CA ALA A 131 -12.10 12.98 10.95
C ALA A 131 -10.78 12.80 11.73
N ARG A 132 -9.75 12.21 11.12
CA ARG A 132 -8.41 12.02 11.71
C ARG A 132 -7.47 13.21 11.47
N LEU A 133 -7.78 14.11 10.53
CA LEU A 133 -6.93 15.27 10.21
C LEU A 133 -6.61 16.16 11.41
N PRO A 134 -7.53 16.47 12.34
CA PRO A 134 -7.21 17.29 13.51
C PRO A 134 -6.13 16.67 14.40
N MET A 135 -6.06 15.35 14.48
CA MET A 135 -5.03 14.64 15.23
C MET A 135 -3.66 14.74 14.53
N LEU A 136 -3.63 14.54 13.21
CA LEU A 136 -2.41 14.68 12.40
C LEU A 136 -1.89 16.12 12.38
N GLY A 137 -2.78 17.11 12.32
CA GLY A 137 -2.41 18.53 12.32
C GLY A 137 -1.65 18.98 13.58
N LYS A 138 -1.66 18.18 14.66
CA LYS A 138 -0.88 18.46 15.88
C LYS A 138 0.60 18.11 15.73
N VAL A 139 0.95 17.20 14.82
CA VAL A 139 2.30 16.63 14.70
C VAL A 139 2.92 16.80 13.30
N CYS A 140 2.12 16.74 12.25
CA CYS A 140 2.59 16.85 10.87
C CYS A 140 2.83 18.31 10.48
N ARG A 141 3.72 18.55 9.52
CA ARG A 141 3.89 19.85 8.86
C ARG A 141 2.64 20.22 8.04
N SER A 142 2.11 19.26 7.32
CA SER A 142 0.82 19.33 6.64
C SER A 142 0.13 17.97 6.65
N ALA A 143 -1.19 17.96 6.63
CA ALA A 143 -1.98 16.75 6.50
C ALA A 143 -3.22 17.01 5.64
N SER A 144 -3.51 16.13 4.70
CA SER A 144 -4.69 16.19 3.84
C SER A 144 -5.23 14.78 3.56
N VAL A 145 -6.46 14.71 3.08
CA VAL A 145 -7.04 13.50 2.51
C VAL A 145 -7.13 13.68 1.00
N ASN A 146 -6.71 12.67 0.26
CA ASN A 146 -6.92 12.59 -1.17
C ASN A 146 -8.22 11.84 -1.43
N ASP A 147 -9.19 12.49 -2.06
CA ASP A 147 -10.51 11.98 -2.40
C ASP A 147 -10.69 11.65 -3.88
N VAL A 148 -9.58 11.64 -4.63
CA VAL A 148 -9.60 11.38 -6.10
C VAL A 148 -10.28 10.04 -6.41
N LEU A 149 -10.01 8.99 -5.65
CA LEU A 149 -10.67 7.69 -5.84
C LEU A 149 -12.19 7.82 -5.66
N GLU A 150 -12.62 8.55 -4.62
CA GLU A 150 -14.04 8.80 -4.35
C GLU A 150 -14.71 9.58 -5.47
N ALA A 151 -14.01 10.56 -6.05
CA ALA A 151 -14.53 11.39 -7.14
C ALA A 151 -14.63 10.64 -8.47
N MET A 152 -13.73 9.69 -8.73
CA MET A 152 -13.64 8.96 -10.01
C MET A 152 -14.39 7.63 -10.02
N ALA A 153 -14.68 7.03 -8.87
CA ALA A 153 -15.22 5.69 -8.77
C ALA A 153 -16.65 5.59 -9.28
N THR A 154 -16.95 4.48 -9.94
CA THR A 154 -18.32 4.07 -10.26
C THR A 154 -19.02 3.51 -9.00
N ASP A 155 -20.35 3.40 -9.04
CA ASP A 155 -21.12 2.82 -7.92
C ASP A 155 -20.74 1.35 -7.67
N GLU A 156 -20.40 0.63 -8.73
CA GLU A 156 -19.92 -0.76 -8.61
C GLU A 156 -18.58 -0.84 -7.89
N GLN A 157 -17.61 0.01 -8.25
CA GLN A 157 -16.31 0.10 -7.60
C GLN A 157 -16.43 0.49 -6.12
N ARG A 158 -17.35 1.42 -5.80
CA ARG A 158 -17.68 1.79 -4.40
C ARG A 158 -18.22 0.60 -3.62
N SER A 159 -19.14 -0.16 -4.22
CA SER A 159 -19.72 -1.34 -3.57
C SER A 159 -18.71 -2.43 -3.28
N GLN A 160 -17.64 -2.50 -4.08
CA GLN A 160 -16.52 -3.42 -3.91
C GLN A 160 -15.48 -2.93 -2.90
N GLY A 161 -15.49 -1.64 -2.54
CA GLY A 161 -14.55 -1.04 -1.61
C GLY A 161 -13.11 -1.10 -2.12
N LEU A 162 -12.91 -0.72 -3.40
CA LEU A 162 -11.58 -0.77 -4.02
C LEU A 162 -10.62 0.24 -3.38
N ASP A 163 -9.35 -0.09 -3.40
CA ASP A 163 -8.25 0.76 -2.93
C ASP A 163 -7.39 1.30 -4.08
N ILE A 164 -6.45 2.18 -3.80
CA ILE A 164 -5.56 2.78 -4.82
C ILE A 164 -4.78 1.73 -5.61
N ALA A 165 -4.38 0.61 -4.99
CA ALA A 165 -3.65 -0.43 -5.70
C ALA A 165 -4.53 -1.15 -6.72
N ASP A 166 -5.84 -1.32 -6.44
CA ASP A 166 -6.76 -1.89 -7.41
C ASP A 166 -6.85 -0.99 -8.65
N PHE A 167 -6.91 0.34 -8.49
CA PHE A 167 -6.92 1.28 -9.60
C PHE A 167 -5.59 1.30 -10.37
N LEU A 168 -4.45 1.32 -9.67
CA LEU A 168 -3.12 1.28 -10.31
C LEU A 168 -2.89 0.00 -11.11
N LEU A 169 -3.45 -1.13 -10.65
CA LEU A 169 -3.38 -2.41 -11.35
C LEU A 169 -4.35 -2.50 -12.54
N MET A 170 -5.37 -1.64 -12.60
CA MET A 170 -6.26 -1.54 -13.76
C MET A 170 -5.63 -0.74 -14.90
N GLU A 171 -4.69 0.15 -14.61
CA GLU A 171 -3.97 0.91 -15.62
C GLU A 171 -2.86 0.06 -16.24
N ASP A 172 -2.90 -0.03 -17.57
CA ASP A 172 -1.83 -0.65 -18.32
C ASP A 172 -0.57 0.22 -18.25
N THR A 173 0.52 -0.35 -17.80
CA THR A 173 1.82 0.33 -17.94
C THR A 173 2.17 0.49 -19.43
N PRO A 174 3.04 1.46 -19.82
CA PRO A 174 3.51 1.58 -21.19
C PRO A 174 4.04 0.26 -21.75
N GLN A 175 4.73 -0.54 -20.93
CA GLN A 175 5.23 -1.87 -21.30
C GLN A 175 4.07 -2.85 -21.55
N MET A 176 3.03 -2.84 -20.72
CA MET A 176 1.84 -3.68 -20.92
C MET A 176 1.06 -3.27 -22.16
N ILE A 177 0.94 -1.96 -22.42
CA ILE A 177 0.32 -1.44 -23.64
C ILE A 177 1.09 -1.93 -24.86
N LEU A 178 2.43 -1.77 -24.83
CA LEU A 178 3.29 -2.24 -25.91
C LEU A 178 3.15 -3.75 -26.14
N GLN A 179 3.17 -4.55 -25.07
CA GLN A 179 2.99 -6.00 -25.19
C GLN A 179 1.63 -6.35 -25.79
N LYS A 180 0.54 -5.69 -25.39
CA LYS A 180 -0.80 -5.88 -26.01
C LYS A 180 -0.83 -5.47 -27.49
N MET A 181 -0.07 -4.45 -27.87
CA MET A 181 0.09 -4.05 -29.27
C MET A 181 0.85 -5.11 -30.07
N ILE A 182 1.93 -5.67 -29.53
CA ILE A 182 2.71 -6.75 -30.14
C ILE A 182 1.84 -8.01 -30.28
N ASP A 183 1.09 -8.39 -29.26
CA ASP A 183 0.19 -9.55 -29.30
C ASP A 183 -0.87 -9.43 -30.40
N ARG A 184 -1.35 -8.21 -30.68
CA ARG A 184 -2.29 -7.93 -31.78
C ARG A 184 -1.62 -7.84 -33.13
N ASN A 185 -0.38 -7.44 -33.18
CA ASN A 185 0.40 -7.29 -34.41
C ASN A 185 1.87 -7.70 -34.16
N PRO A 186 2.20 -8.99 -34.33
CA PRO A 186 3.56 -9.49 -34.09
C PRO A 186 4.67 -8.82 -34.93
N ALA A 187 4.31 -8.23 -36.10
CA ALA A 187 5.27 -7.48 -36.91
C ALA A 187 5.85 -6.24 -36.16
N LEU A 188 5.16 -5.74 -35.15
CA LEU A 188 5.64 -4.64 -34.33
C LEU A 188 6.90 -5.02 -33.54
N GLN A 189 7.00 -6.27 -33.05
CA GLN A 189 8.22 -6.75 -32.39
C GLN A 189 9.41 -6.71 -33.34
N THR A 190 9.22 -7.16 -34.59
CA THR A 190 10.29 -7.11 -35.59
C THR A 190 10.76 -5.69 -35.86
N LEU A 191 9.85 -4.72 -35.94
CA LEU A 191 10.21 -3.31 -36.11
C LEU A 191 10.98 -2.75 -34.91
N ILE A 192 10.58 -3.11 -33.69
CA ILE A 192 11.25 -2.69 -32.46
C ILE A 192 12.69 -3.20 -32.46
N ASP A 193 12.88 -4.48 -32.79
CA ASP A 193 14.19 -5.13 -32.80
C ASP A 193 15.10 -4.59 -33.93
N GLU A 194 14.55 -4.38 -35.14
CA GLU A 194 15.31 -3.89 -36.31
C GLU A 194 15.72 -2.40 -36.15
N LEU A 195 14.90 -1.59 -35.49
CA LEU A 195 15.13 -0.15 -35.34
C LEU A 195 15.67 0.24 -33.96
N ASP A 196 15.94 -0.72 -33.08
CA ASP A 196 16.38 -0.52 -31.69
C ASP A 196 15.52 0.50 -30.93
N LEU A 197 14.18 0.35 -31.04
CA LEU A 197 13.24 1.27 -30.44
C LEU A 197 13.11 1.01 -28.93
N GLN A 198 13.06 2.08 -28.15
CA GLN A 198 12.89 2.02 -26.71
C GLN A 198 11.67 2.83 -26.28
N ILE A 199 11.02 2.39 -25.19
CA ILE A 199 9.97 3.20 -24.55
C ILE A 199 10.66 4.39 -23.89
N VAL A 200 10.26 5.59 -24.30
CA VAL A 200 10.69 6.83 -23.66
C VAL A 200 9.61 7.24 -22.67
N GLU A 201 9.96 7.33 -21.38
CA GLU A 201 9.09 7.96 -20.39
C GLU A 201 9.17 9.48 -20.61
N GLU A 202 8.02 10.13 -20.83
CA GLU A 202 7.98 11.58 -20.86
C GLU A 202 8.33 12.12 -19.46
N PRO A 203 9.16 13.18 -19.39
CA PRO A 203 9.62 13.75 -18.13
C PRO A 203 8.51 14.41 -17.32
#